data_c16e3b7a22dd5c7d02fec9cbeeb62944
#
_entry.id   c16e3b7a22dd5c7d02fec9cbeeb62944
#
_cell.length_a   1.000
_cell.length_b   1.000
_cell.length_c   1.000
_cell.angle_alpha   90.00
_cell.angle_beta   90.00
_cell.angle_gamma   90.00
#
_symmetry.space_group_name_H-M   'P 1'
#
loop_
_entity.id
_entity.type
_entity.pdbx_description
1 polymer ?
#
loop_
_entity_poly.entity_id
_entity_poly.type
_entity_poly.pdbx_seq_one_letter_code
_entity_poly.pdbx_strand_id
1 'polypeptide(L)'
;MSNMKKDLLQQTSEDQNAIWATMVKNRLERLFLESREHENRYGLHASAILASDNDFCYREQVLSLFYKMNQGEQLPIKQLKIFAQGNAMHEKWYNLFRQAGIDVAIERSLFLTQYDLSFTIDALLNIFNEEIICDVKSQNTFAFRKQKGHPSGEKQVNFYLWALTKYTGIPHKKGFVLVDSKDDQEIKVVPVKYSKKAVEPYVDRLKEIQIMKQTFIKTHEMPKRKCANCDTKRASTCNMRDACFNIGMGRRKLDDV
;
A
#
# COMPACT_ATOMS: atom_id res chain seq x y z
N MET A 1 52.49 26.88 -24.03
CA MET A 1 51.61 27.42 -22.95
C MET A 1 50.10 27.35 -23.21
N SER A 2 49.67 27.00 -24.44
CA SER A 2 48.22 27.02 -24.83
C SER A 2 47.39 25.80 -24.39
N ASN A 3 47.96 24.59 -24.38
CA ASN A 3 47.22 23.36 -24.09
C ASN A 3 46.93 23.17 -22.61
N MET A 4 47.88 23.47 -21.74
CA MET A 4 47.69 23.33 -20.28
C MET A 4 46.60 24.25 -19.69
N LYS A 5 46.33 25.41 -20.26
CA LYS A 5 45.23 26.29 -19.86
C LYS A 5 43.88 25.75 -20.33
N LYS A 6 43.82 25.10 -21.49
CA LYS A 6 42.58 24.49 -22.00
C LYS A 6 42.18 23.27 -21.14
N ASP A 7 43.13 22.45 -20.78
CA ASP A 7 42.89 21.27 -19.95
C ASP A 7 42.42 21.65 -18.53
N LEU A 8 43.01 22.69 -17.93
CA LEU A 8 42.58 23.22 -16.63
C LEU A 8 41.16 23.84 -16.67
N LEU A 9 40.80 24.53 -17.73
CA LEU A 9 39.47 25.13 -17.92
C LEU A 9 38.41 24.06 -18.20
N GLN A 10 38.77 22.98 -18.88
CA GLN A 10 37.89 21.87 -19.15
C GLN A 10 37.66 21.04 -17.86
N GLN A 11 38.71 20.82 -17.09
CA GLN A 11 38.65 20.11 -15.81
C GLN A 11 37.82 20.86 -14.77
N THR A 12 37.94 22.21 -14.69
CA THR A 12 37.10 23.04 -13.80
C THR A 12 35.63 23.08 -14.23
N SER A 13 35.34 22.93 -15.50
CA SER A 13 33.97 22.87 -16.05
C SER A 13 33.32 21.51 -15.73
N GLU A 14 34.06 20.42 -15.84
CA GLU A 14 33.56 19.06 -15.47
C GLU A 14 33.31 18.96 -13.97
N ASP A 15 34.19 19.49 -13.13
CA ASP A 15 34.00 19.54 -11.67
C ASP A 15 32.78 20.38 -11.28
N GLN A 16 32.55 21.53 -11.92
CA GLN A 16 31.36 22.35 -11.69
C GLN A 16 30.08 21.60 -12.10
N ASN A 17 30.06 20.91 -13.24
CA ASN A 17 28.92 20.11 -13.69
C ASN A 17 28.62 18.95 -12.73
N ALA A 18 29.63 18.30 -12.19
CA ALA A 18 29.47 17.24 -11.18
C ALA A 18 28.88 17.78 -9.87
N ILE A 19 29.28 18.97 -9.43
CA ILE A 19 28.73 19.66 -8.27
C ILE A 19 27.25 19.99 -8.47
N TRP A 20 26.90 20.59 -9.63
CA TRP A 20 25.49 20.88 -9.95
C TRP A 20 24.61 19.64 -9.99
N ALA A 21 25.07 18.58 -10.65
CA ALA A 21 24.33 17.31 -10.70
C ALA A 21 24.07 16.74 -9.30
N THR A 22 25.08 16.80 -8.43
CA THR A 22 24.97 16.35 -7.04
C THR A 22 23.98 17.21 -6.25
N MET A 23 24.04 18.53 -6.40
CA MET A 23 23.09 19.45 -5.74
C MET A 23 21.65 19.19 -6.18
N VAL A 24 21.40 19.05 -7.48
CA VAL A 24 20.06 18.73 -8.02
C VAL A 24 19.57 17.39 -7.46
N LYS A 25 20.40 16.35 -7.51
CA LYS A 25 20.06 15.05 -6.95
C LYS A 25 19.66 15.16 -5.48
N ASN A 26 20.50 15.80 -4.65
CA ASN A 26 20.26 15.93 -3.21
C ASN A 26 18.97 16.73 -2.92
N ARG A 27 18.69 17.77 -3.70
CA ARG A 27 17.45 18.56 -3.56
C ARG A 27 16.22 17.75 -3.92
N LEU A 28 16.26 16.98 -5.01
CA LEU A 28 15.15 16.10 -5.38
C LEU A 28 14.93 15.00 -4.31
N GLU A 29 16.00 14.43 -3.80
CA GLU A 29 15.91 13.41 -2.73
C GLU A 29 15.30 13.99 -1.46
N ARG A 30 15.65 15.24 -1.09
CA ARG A 30 15.05 15.95 0.03
C ARG A 30 13.55 16.17 -0.18
N LEU A 31 13.10 16.56 -1.38
CA LEU A 31 11.68 16.72 -1.70
C LEU A 31 10.90 15.41 -1.49
N PHE A 32 11.46 14.26 -1.90
CA PHE A 32 10.81 12.96 -1.61
C PHE A 32 10.70 12.65 -0.12
N LEU A 33 11.65 13.11 0.69
CA LEU A 33 11.61 12.94 2.15
C LEU A 33 10.61 13.89 2.82
N GLU A 34 10.49 15.13 2.32
CA GLU A 34 9.62 16.17 2.86
C GLU A 34 8.16 16.00 2.43
N SER A 35 7.90 15.42 1.23
CA SER A 35 6.56 15.22 0.69
C SER A 35 5.76 14.13 1.41
N ARG A 36 6.33 13.48 2.40
CA ARG A 36 5.67 12.42 3.16
C ARG A 36 4.70 13.04 4.16
N GLU A 37 3.42 13.08 3.81
CA GLU A 37 2.36 13.27 4.79
C GLU A 37 2.30 12.06 5.72
N HIS A 38 2.54 12.30 6.99
CA HIS A 38 2.40 11.30 8.05
C HIS A 38 0.92 11.11 8.35
N GLU A 39 0.22 10.34 7.54
CA GLU A 39 -1.13 9.91 7.90
C GLU A 39 -1.08 9.07 9.17
N ASN A 40 -1.78 9.55 10.20
CA ASN A 40 -2.04 8.77 11.40
C ASN A 40 -3.04 7.67 11.06
N ARG A 41 -2.56 6.50 10.71
CA ARG A 41 -3.41 5.36 10.37
C ARG A 41 -3.78 4.60 11.64
N TYR A 42 -5.07 4.50 11.88
CA TYR A 42 -5.67 3.65 12.90
C TYR A 42 -6.54 2.59 12.23
N GLY A 43 -6.70 1.45 12.90
CA GLY A 43 -7.58 0.39 12.44
C GLY A 43 -6.93 -0.58 11.46
N LEU A 44 -7.75 -1.50 10.96
CA LEU A 44 -7.32 -2.50 10.01
C LEU A 44 -7.30 -1.93 8.58
N HIS A 45 -6.31 -2.34 7.81
CA HIS A 45 -6.19 -2.00 6.39
C HIS A 45 -6.28 -3.27 5.53
N ALA A 46 -6.99 -3.20 4.41
CA ALA A 46 -7.16 -4.33 3.51
C ALA A 46 -5.82 -4.95 3.07
N SER A 47 -4.80 -4.14 2.78
CA SER A 47 -3.47 -4.62 2.40
C SER A 47 -2.82 -5.50 3.48
N ALA A 48 -3.01 -5.17 4.76
CA ALA A 48 -2.51 -5.98 5.87
C ALA A 48 -3.27 -7.29 6.03
N ILE A 49 -4.58 -7.28 5.84
CA ILE A 49 -5.43 -8.49 5.87
C ILE A 49 -5.07 -9.45 4.73
N LEU A 50 -4.74 -8.90 3.56
CA LEU A 50 -4.35 -9.64 2.35
C LEU A 50 -2.88 -10.11 2.35
N ALA A 51 -2.10 -9.78 3.36
CA ALA A 51 -0.72 -10.25 3.49
C ALA A 51 -0.62 -11.79 3.44
N SER A 52 0.54 -12.30 3.00
CA SER A 52 0.80 -13.75 3.02
C SER A 52 0.75 -14.31 4.45
N ASP A 53 0.54 -15.62 4.62
CA ASP A 53 0.53 -16.23 5.95
C ASP A 53 1.84 -16.01 6.71
N ASN A 54 2.95 -15.93 5.97
CA ASN A 54 4.26 -15.63 6.55
C ASN A 54 4.38 -14.19 7.05
N ASP A 55 3.69 -13.26 6.42
CA ASP A 55 3.74 -11.82 6.72
C ASP A 55 2.61 -11.38 7.63
N PHE A 56 1.49 -12.08 7.67
CA PHE A 56 0.35 -11.75 8.49
C PHE A 56 0.61 -12.02 9.99
N CYS A 57 0.17 -11.11 10.87
CA CYS A 57 0.33 -11.23 12.32
C CYS A 57 -0.92 -10.72 13.05
N TYR A 58 -1.67 -11.63 13.70
CA TYR A 58 -2.87 -11.27 14.46
C TYR A 58 -2.59 -10.23 15.56
N ARG A 59 -1.49 -10.37 16.29
CA ARG A 59 -1.11 -9.42 17.34
C ARG A 59 -0.90 -8.01 16.81
N GLU A 60 -0.24 -7.89 15.65
CA GLU A 60 -0.06 -6.60 14.98
C GLU A 60 -1.40 -5.97 14.62
N GLN A 61 -2.33 -6.77 14.06
CA GLN A 61 -3.65 -6.29 13.67
C GLN A 61 -4.48 -5.87 14.88
N VAL A 62 -4.48 -6.65 15.96
CA VAL A 62 -5.18 -6.28 17.19
C VAL A 62 -4.58 -5.01 17.80
N LEU A 63 -3.24 -4.89 17.85
CA LEU A 63 -2.59 -3.69 18.36
C LEU A 63 -2.93 -2.43 17.54
N SER A 64 -3.06 -2.53 16.21
CA SER A 64 -3.41 -1.40 15.36
C SER A 64 -4.81 -0.83 15.61
N LEU A 65 -5.67 -1.56 16.31
CA LEU A 65 -6.99 -1.10 16.73
C LEU A 65 -6.95 -0.21 17.98
N PHE A 66 -5.90 -0.32 18.79
CA PHE A 66 -5.79 0.37 20.09
C PHE A 66 -4.62 1.34 20.18
N TYR A 67 -3.62 1.18 19.33
CA TYR A 67 -2.40 1.97 19.39
C TYR A 67 -2.13 2.64 18.06
N LYS A 68 -1.63 3.86 18.12
CA LYS A 68 -1.12 4.56 16.95
C LYS A 68 0.04 3.77 16.36
N MET A 69 0.01 3.55 15.05
CA MET A 69 1.14 2.94 14.36
C MET A 69 2.40 3.78 14.59
N ASN A 70 3.51 3.13 14.85
CA ASN A 70 4.79 3.82 14.86
C ASN A 70 4.94 4.55 13.53
N GLN A 71 5.36 5.80 13.60
CA GLN A 71 5.94 6.45 12.44
C GLN A 71 7.24 5.67 12.19
N GLY A 72 7.18 4.67 11.32
CA GLY A 72 8.31 3.79 11.04
C GLY A 72 9.55 4.59 10.68
N GLU A 73 10.72 3.97 10.79
CA GLU A 73 11.98 4.53 10.27
C GLU A 73 11.72 5.10 8.88
N GLN A 74 12.31 6.25 8.62
CA GLN A 74 12.17 6.94 7.35
C GLN A 74 12.44 5.96 6.21
N LEU A 75 11.43 5.74 5.35
CA LEU A 75 11.56 4.78 4.26
C LEU A 75 12.78 5.14 3.40
N PRO A 76 13.56 4.15 2.95
CA PRO A 76 14.66 4.42 2.03
C PRO A 76 14.17 5.21 0.81
N ILE A 77 14.94 6.19 0.38
CA ILE A 77 14.61 7.05 -0.79
C ILE A 77 14.21 6.23 -2.01
N LYS A 78 14.88 5.07 -2.22
CA LYS A 78 14.51 4.13 -3.30
C LYS A 78 13.05 3.70 -3.21
N GLN A 79 12.56 3.42 -2.02
CA GLN A 79 11.17 3.00 -1.80
C GLN A 79 10.18 4.15 -2.02
N LEU A 80 10.53 5.36 -1.58
CA LEU A 80 9.73 6.56 -1.84
C LEU A 80 9.60 6.85 -3.34
N LYS A 81 10.68 6.70 -4.10
CA LYS A 81 10.66 6.83 -5.57
C LYS A 81 9.76 5.78 -6.23
N ILE A 82 9.78 4.53 -5.74
CA ILE A 82 8.89 3.46 -6.24
C ILE A 82 7.42 3.83 -5.98
N PHE A 83 7.08 4.34 -4.80
CA PHE A 83 5.71 4.77 -4.49
C PHE A 83 5.28 5.96 -5.35
N ALA A 84 6.13 6.98 -5.50
CA ALA A 84 5.83 8.12 -6.36
C ALA A 84 5.59 7.70 -7.82
N GLN A 85 6.36 6.74 -8.34
CA GLN A 85 6.13 6.17 -9.66
C GLN A 85 4.80 5.40 -9.73
N GLY A 86 4.43 4.68 -8.67
CA GLY A 86 3.12 4.02 -8.57
C GLY A 86 1.98 5.03 -8.63
N ASN A 87 2.05 6.10 -7.84
CA ASN A 87 1.03 7.16 -7.82
C ASN A 87 0.90 7.86 -9.19
N ALA A 88 2.02 8.19 -9.84
CA ALA A 88 2.00 8.77 -11.18
C ALA A 88 1.35 7.84 -12.22
N MET A 89 1.49 6.52 -12.05
CA MET A 89 0.83 5.52 -12.89
C MET A 89 -0.70 5.53 -12.66
N HIS A 90 -1.16 5.60 -11.43
CA HIS A 90 -2.58 5.70 -11.10
C HIS A 90 -3.16 6.97 -11.73
N GLU A 91 -2.54 8.13 -11.53
CA GLU A 91 -2.95 9.41 -12.13
C GLU A 91 -3.06 9.35 -13.66
N LYS A 92 -2.07 8.73 -14.34
CA LYS A 92 -2.10 8.50 -15.79
C LYS A 92 -3.40 7.79 -16.19
N TRP A 93 -3.74 6.67 -15.52
CA TRP A 93 -4.90 5.88 -15.85
C TRP A 93 -6.21 6.54 -15.50
N TYR A 94 -6.28 7.26 -14.39
CA TYR A 94 -7.48 8.04 -14.02
C TYR A 94 -7.80 9.11 -15.06
N ASN A 95 -6.77 9.80 -15.56
CA ASN A 95 -6.94 10.78 -16.61
C ASN A 95 -7.37 10.15 -17.95
N LEU A 96 -6.83 9.00 -18.30
CA LEU A 96 -7.23 8.26 -19.51
C LEU A 96 -8.68 7.76 -19.44
N PHE A 97 -9.15 7.25 -18.30
CA PHE A 97 -10.55 6.88 -18.10
C PHE A 97 -11.48 8.06 -18.31
N ARG A 98 -11.16 9.22 -17.73
CA ARG A 98 -11.96 10.45 -17.92
C ARG A 98 -11.98 10.90 -19.38
N GLN A 99 -10.82 10.89 -20.06
CA GLN A 99 -10.72 11.24 -21.48
C GLN A 99 -11.49 10.28 -22.38
N ALA A 100 -11.58 9.01 -22.00
CA ALA A 100 -12.39 8.01 -22.71
C ALA A 100 -13.90 8.16 -22.40
N GLY A 101 -14.31 9.13 -21.60
CA GLY A 101 -15.71 9.34 -21.25
C GLY A 101 -16.27 8.26 -20.29
N ILE A 102 -15.38 7.53 -19.62
CA ILE A 102 -15.78 6.54 -18.61
C ILE A 102 -16.03 7.28 -17.29
N ASP A 103 -17.23 7.17 -16.75
CA ASP A 103 -17.55 7.68 -15.41
C ASP A 103 -16.76 6.89 -14.37
N VAL A 104 -15.95 7.60 -13.58
CA VAL A 104 -15.00 6.98 -12.66
C VAL A 104 -14.97 7.71 -11.33
N ALA A 105 -15.18 6.96 -10.24
CA ALA A 105 -14.82 7.39 -8.88
C ALA A 105 -13.43 6.83 -8.55
N ILE A 106 -12.47 7.73 -8.30
CA ILE A 106 -11.08 7.38 -8.02
C ILE A 106 -10.77 7.42 -6.53
N GLU A 107 -9.83 6.59 -6.08
CA GLU A 107 -9.31 6.54 -4.71
C GLU A 107 -10.42 6.56 -3.65
N ARG A 108 -11.47 5.77 -3.91
CA ARG A 108 -12.62 5.72 -3.01
C ARG A 108 -12.26 4.98 -1.73
N SER A 109 -12.00 5.74 -0.67
CA SER A 109 -11.76 5.20 0.66
C SER A 109 -13.08 4.91 1.37
N LEU A 110 -13.20 3.70 1.91
CA LEU A 110 -14.39 3.18 2.56
C LEU A 110 -14.01 2.51 3.89
N PHE A 111 -14.98 2.49 4.82
CA PHE A 111 -14.78 1.90 6.15
C PHE A 111 -15.91 0.92 6.49
N LEU A 112 -15.56 -0.32 6.75
CA LEU A 112 -16.49 -1.34 7.23
C LEU A 112 -16.47 -1.40 8.76
N THR A 113 -17.40 -0.72 9.39
CA THR A 113 -17.51 -0.57 10.85
C THR A 113 -17.52 -1.91 11.58
N GLN A 114 -18.22 -2.91 11.05
CA GLN A 114 -18.32 -4.24 11.67
C GLN A 114 -16.99 -5.00 11.82
N TYR A 115 -15.95 -4.56 11.08
CA TYR A 115 -14.61 -5.16 11.08
C TYR A 115 -13.52 -4.16 11.43
N ASP A 116 -13.83 -2.91 11.71
CA ASP A 116 -12.87 -1.80 11.85
C ASP A 116 -11.89 -1.72 10.66
N LEU A 117 -12.40 -2.05 9.46
CA LEU A 117 -11.59 -2.22 8.26
C LEU A 117 -11.72 -1.03 7.32
N SER A 118 -10.60 -0.38 7.04
CA SER A 118 -10.49 0.61 5.96
C SER A 118 -9.92 -0.04 4.69
N PHE A 119 -10.44 0.38 3.54
CA PHE A 119 -9.93 -0.01 2.24
C PHE A 119 -10.15 1.10 1.22
N THR A 120 -9.24 1.21 0.27
CA THR A 120 -9.32 2.19 -0.80
C THR A 120 -9.35 1.45 -2.12
N ILE A 121 -10.36 1.73 -2.94
CA ILE A 121 -10.50 1.21 -4.30
C ILE A 121 -9.82 2.21 -5.23
N ASP A 122 -8.86 1.76 -6.05
CA ASP A 122 -8.11 2.63 -6.95
C ASP A 122 -9.07 3.34 -7.93
N ALA A 123 -9.93 2.59 -8.61
CA ALA A 123 -10.96 3.15 -9.46
C ALA A 123 -12.24 2.29 -9.44
N LEU A 124 -13.38 2.94 -9.32
CA LEU A 124 -14.70 2.35 -9.49
C LEU A 124 -15.32 2.95 -10.74
N LEU A 125 -15.45 2.14 -11.78
CA LEU A 125 -15.90 2.55 -13.11
C LEU A 125 -17.38 2.22 -13.28
N ASN A 126 -18.15 3.13 -13.85
CA ASN A 126 -19.52 2.85 -14.27
C ASN A 126 -19.51 2.47 -15.77
N ILE A 127 -19.67 1.21 -16.07
CA ILE A 127 -19.69 0.68 -17.42
C ILE A 127 -21.02 -0.05 -17.64
N PHE A 128 -21.81 0.42 -18.59
CA PHE A 128 -23.16 -0.12 -18.88
C PHE A 128 -24.07 -0.18 -17.65
N ASN A 129 -24.02 0.84 -16.80
CA ASN A 129 -24.77 0.93 -15.54
C ASN A 129 -24.37 -0.16 -14.51
N GLU A 130 -23.20 -0.77 -14.64
CA GLU A 130 -22.60 -1.64 -13.64
C GLU A 130 -21.36 -0.97 -13.04
N GLU A 131 -21.26 -0.98 -11.71
CA GLU A 131 -20.03 -0.58 -11.01
C GLU A 131 -18.98 -1.71 -11.10
N ILE A 132 -17.85 -1.41 -11.72
CA ILE A 132 -16.75 -2.34 -11.95
C ILE A 132 -15.51 -1.84 -11.23
N ILE A 133 -14.95 -2.65 -10.34
CA ILE A 133 -13.70 -2.34 -9.63
C ILE A 133 -12.52 -2.51 -10.59
N CYS A 134 -11.69 -1.48 -10.66
CA CYS A 134 -10.39 -1.53 -11.32
C CYS A 134 -9.28 -1.32 -10.27
N ASP A 135 -8.30 -2.20 -10.29
CA ASP A 135 -7.07 -2.11 -9.51
C ASP A 135 -5.90 -1.93 -10.48
N VAL A 136 -5.16 -0.83 -10.34
CA VAL A 136 -4.06 -0.46 -11.23
C VAL A 136 -2.74 -0.97 -10.68
N LYS A 137 -2.03 -1.75 -11.47
CA LYS A 137 -0.72 -2.32 -11.09
C LYS A 137 0.32 -2.06 -12.17
N SER A 138 1.54 -1.81 -11.74
CA SER A 138 2.68 -1.72 -12.64
C SER A 138 3.63 -2.89 -12.46
N GLN A 139 4.14 -3.42 -13.56
CA GLN A 139 5.12 -4.51 -13.58
C GLN A 139 6.31 -4.16 -14.47
N ASN A 140 7.49 -4.73 -14.17
CA ASN A 140 8.57 -4.73 -15.15
C ASN A 140 8.23 -5.67 -16.31
N THR A 141 8.80 -5.44 -17.48
CA THR A 141 8.51 -6.20 -18.70
C THR A 141 8.70 -7.70 -18.54
N PHE A 142 9.72 -8.14 -17.78
CA PHE A 142 9.96 -9.55 -17.57
C PHE A 142 8.80 -10.23 -16.82
N ALA A 143 8.35 -9.64 -15.70
CA ALA A 143 7.21 -10.16 -14.96
C ALA A 143 5.90 -10.05 -15.76
N PHE A 144 5.71 -8.95 -16.49
CA PHE A 144 4.56 -8.71 -17.34
C PHE A 144 4.42 -9.78 -18.42
N ARG A 145 5.50 -10.13 -19.14
CA ARG A 145 5.47 -11.16 -20.18
C ARG A 145 5.35 -12.58 -19.63
N LYS A 146 5.99 -12.86 -18.48
CA LYS A 146 5.98 -14.18 -17.87
C LYS A 146 4.64 -14.55 -17.24
N GLN A 147 3.92 -13.60 -16.66
CA GLN A 147 2.68 -13.85 -15.93
C GLN A 147 1.47 -13.58 -16.83
N LYS A 148 0.54 -14.53 -16.89
CA LYS A 148 -0.75 -14.36 -17.60
C LYS A 148 -1.70 -13.43 -16.86
N GLY A 149 -1.59 -13.31 -15.54
CA GLY A 149 -2.42 -12.51 -14.65
C GLY A 149 -1.57 -11.68 -13.69
N HIS A 150 -2.21 -11.15 -12.67
CA HIS A 150 -1.56 -10.42 -11.57
C HIS A 150 -2.11 -10.94 -10.22
N PRO A 151 -1.58 -12.05 -9.67
CA PRO A 151 -2.20 -12.77 -8.55
C PRO A 151 -2.51 -11.91 -7.33
N SER A 152 -1.62 -10.97 -6.97
CA SER A 152 -1.87 -10.07 -5.83
C SER A 152 -2.97 -9.04 -6.13
N GLY A 153 -3.04 -8.50 -7.35
CA GLY A 153 -4.12 -7.60 -7.76
C GLY A 153 -5.46 -8.33 -7.88
N GLU A 154 -5.48 -9.52 -8.48
CA GLU A 154 -6.69 -10.35 -8.58
C GLU A 154 -7.25 -10.68 -7.18
N LYS A 155 -6.37 -11.02 -6.24
CA LYS A 155 -6.73 -11.22 -4.84
C LYS A 155 -7.32 -9.95 -4.21
N GLN A 156 -6.71 -8.81 -4.46
CA GLN A 156 -7.13 -7.51 -3.95
C GLN A 156 -8.50 -7.11 -4.51
N VAL A 157 -8.70 -7.22 -5.82
CA VAL A 157 -10.00 -6.97 -6.48
C VAL A 157 -11.08 -7.89 -5.92
N ASN A 158 -10.81 -9.19 -5.77
CA ASN A 158 -11.77 -10.13 -5.20
C ASN A 158 -12.21 -9.74 -3.78
N PHE A 159 -11.25 -9.34 -2.95
CA PHE A 159 -11.54 -8.87 -1.59
C PHE A 159 -12.34 -7.56 -1.60
N TYR A 160 -12.03 -6.63 -2.48
CA TYR A 160 -12.76 -5.37 -2.62
C TYR A 160 -14.19 -5.57 -3.14
N LEU A 161 -14.43 -6.54 -4.03
CA LEU A 161 -15.79 -6.92 -4.45
C LEU A 161 -16.64 -7.40 -3.26
N TRP A 162 -16.05 -8.21 -2.38
CA TRP A 162 -16.71 -8.61 -1.13
C TRP A 162 -16.93 -7.41 -0.19
N ALA A 163 -15.90 -6.60 0.02
CA ALA A 163 -15.95 -5.48 0.95
C ALA A 163 -16.96 -4.42 0.49
N LEU A 164 -16.99 -4.07 -0.80
CA LEU A 164 -17.93 -3.13 -1.38
C LEU A 164 -19.37 -3.68 -1.31
N THR A 165 -19.57 -4.98 -1.58
CA THR A 165 -20.88 -5.64 -1.39
C THR A 165 -21.34 -5.54 0.07
N LYS A 166 -20.44 -5.71 1.04
CA LYS A 166 -20.79 -5.55 2.45
C LYS A 166 -21.09 -4.10 2.84
N TYR A 167 -20.39 -3.16 2.22
CA TYR A 167 -20.58 -1.73 2.48
C TYR A 167 -21.89 -1.21 1.89
N THR A 168 -22.21 -1.57 0.65
CA THR A 168 -23.39 -1.04 -0.07
C THR A 168 -24.66 -1.86 0.12
N GLY A 169 -24.52 -3.15 0.52
CA GLY A 169 -25.62 -4.12 0.48
C GLY A 169 -25.98 -4.62 -0.93
N ILE A 170 -25.33 -4.08 -1.97
CA ILE A 170 -25.56 -4.44 -3.38
C ILE A 170 -24.48 -5.42 -3.84
N PRO A 171 -24.82 -6.55 -4.50
CA PRO A 171 -23.82 -7.51 -4.97
C PRO A 171 -22.92 -6.96 -6.07
N HIS A 172 -21.64 -6.80 -5.80
CA HIS A 172 -20.61 -6.48 -6.78
C HIS A 172 -19.88 -7.77 -7.19
N LYS A 173 -19.85 -8.10 -8.47
CA LYS A 173 -19.41 -9.41 -8.97
C LYS A 173 -18.25 -9.33 -9.96
N LYS A 174 -17.95 -8.17 -10.51
CA LYS A 174 -17.00 -7.98 -11.60
C LYS A 174 -15.99 -6.89 -11.25
N GLY A 175 -14.77 -7.15 -11.61
CA GLY A 175 -13.68 -6.20 -11.56
C GLY A 175 -12.56 -6.63 -12.49
N PHE A 176 -11.49 -5.89 -12.55
CA PHE A 176 -10.30 -6.26 -13.29
C PHE A 176 -9.07 -5.64 -12.70
N VAL A 177 -7.92 -6.23 -12.99
CA VAL A 177 -6.62 -5.63 -12.75
C VAL A 177 -6.12 -5.05 -14.06
N LEU A 178 -5.81 -3.77 -14.07
CA LEU A 178 -5.12 -3.10 -15.16
C LEU A 178 -3.62 -3.13 -14.89
N VAL A 179 -2.89 -3.93 -15.65
CA VAL A 179 -1.44 -4.07 -15.49
C VAL A 179 -0.74 -3.28 -16.58
N ASP A 180 0.08 -2.32 -16.16
CA ASP A 180 0.89 -1.47 -17.03
C ASP A 180 2.35 -1.94 -16.97
N SER A 181 2.94 -2.23 -18.13
CA SER A 181 4.36 -2.56 -18.25
C SER A 181 5.20 -1.30 -18.19
N LYS A 182 6.15 -1.25 -17.24
CA LYS A 182 6.95 -0.03 -16.97
C LYS A 182 7.89 0.34 -18.12
N ASP A 183 8.37 -0.66 -18.85
CA ASP A 183 9.48 -0.47 -19.77
C ASP A 183 9.02 -0.30 -21.22
N ASP A 184 8.02 -1.09 -21.66
CA ASP A 184 7.53 -1.10 -23.05
C ASP A 184 6.13 -0.51 -23.23
N GLN A 185 5.53 -0.01 -22.14
CA GLN A 185 4.21 0.65 -22.14
C GLN A 185 3.05 -0.24 -22.65
N GLU A 186 3.25 -1.55 -22.71
CA GLU A 186 2.17 -2.50 -22.99
C GLU A 186 1.21 -2.58 -21.81
N ILE A 187 -0.07 -2.84 -22.09
CA ILE A 187 -1.11 -2.99 -21.09
C ILE A 187 -1.74 -4.37 -21.15
N LYS A 188 -2.16 -4.84 -19.99
CA LYS A 188 -2.93 -6.07 -19.85
C LYS A 188 -4.12 -5.83 -18.95
N VAL A 189 -5.30 -6.22 -19.40
CA VAL A 189 -6.52 -6.20 -18.59
C VAL A 189 -6.83 -7.63 -18.15
N VAL A 190 -6.79 -7.87 -16.85
CA VAL A 190 -7.03 -9.19 -16.25
C VAL A 190 -8.41 -9.16 -15.60
N PRO A 191 -9.44 -9.77 -16.20
CA PRO A 191 -10.78 -9.77 -15.63
C PRO A 191 -10.82 -10.61 -14.34
N VAL A 192 -11.52 -10.10 -13.34
CA VAL A 192 -11.72 -10.76 -12.05
C VAL A 192 -13.21 -10.93 -11.81
N LYS A 193 -13.63 -12.18 -11.61
CA LYS A 193 -14.98 -12.51 -11.19
C LYS A 193 -14.97 -12.85 -9.70
N TYR A 194 -15.93 -12.32 -8.95
CA TYR A 194 -16.04 -12.61 -7.53
C TYR A 194 -16.04 -14.12 -7.24
N SER A 195 -15.20 -14.50 -6.30
CA SER A 195 -15.11 -15.88 -5.79
C SER A 195 -15.14 -15.89 -4.26
N LYS A 196 -16.22 -16.40 -3.70
CA LYS A 196 -16.35 -16.57 -2.24
C LYS A 196 -15.17 -17.38 -1.68
N LYS A 197 -14.81 -18.50 -2.34
CA LYS A 197 -13.69 -19.36 -1.92
C LYS A 197 -12.35 -18.62 -1.85
N ALA A 198 -12.11 -17.67 -2.76
CA ALA A 198 -10.88 -16.90 -2.79
C ALA A 198 -10.81 -15.85 -1.66
N VAL A 199 -11.96 -15.36 -1.19
CA VAL A 199 -12.05 -14.30 -0.18
C VAL A 199 -12.20 -14.87 1.23
N GLU A 200 -12.81 -16.03 1.38
CA GLU A 200 -13.15 -16.65 2.68
C GLU A 200 -12.01 -16.68 3.70
N PRO A 201 -10.76 -17.03 3.35
CA PRO A 201 -9.65 -17.02 4.32
C PRO A 201 -9.38 -15.64 4.94
N TYR A 202 -9.57 -14.57 4.16
CA TYR A 202 -9.36 -13.20 4.63
C TYR A 202 -10.53 -12.70 5.47
N VAL A 203 -11.74 -13.12 5.14
CA VAL A 203 -12.93 -12.84 5.96
C VAL A 203 -12.82 -13.56 7.31
N ASP A 204 -12.30 -14.77 7.34
CA ASP A 204 -12.10 -15.50 8.58
C ASP A 204 -11.02 -14.87 9.45
N ARG A 205 -9.92 -14.37 8.84
CA ARG A 205 -8.95 -13.53 9.57
C ARG A 205 -9.61 -12.32 10.23
N LEU A 206 -10.50 -11.62 9.51
CA LEU A 206 -11.22 -10.47 10.08
C LEU A 206 -12.09 -10.87 11.27
N LYS A 207 -12.84 -11.98 11.17
CA LYS A 207 -13.65 -12.50 12.28
C LYS A 207 -12.78 -12.87 13.48
N GLU A 208 -11.66 -13.56 13.27
CA GLU A 208 -10.73 -13.91 14.33
C GLU A 208 -10.12 -12.67 15.01
N ILE A 209 -9.77 -11.63 14.23
CA ILE A 209 -9.29 -10.36 14.80
C ILE A 209 -10.37 -9.75 15.70
N GLN A 210 -11.65 -9.75 15.27
CA GLN A 210 -12.74 -9.21 16.08
C GLN A 210 -12.94 -10.00 17.39
N ILE A 211 -12.82 -11.33 17.35
CA ILE A 211 -12.84 -12.19 18.55
C ILE A 211 -11.67 -11.82 19.48
N MET A 212 -10.46 -11.72 18.93
CA MET A 212 -9.26 -11.35 19.71
C MET A 212 -9.34 -9.93 20.27
N LYS A 213 -9.92 -8.99 19.53
CA LYS A 213 -10.23 -7.62 20.00
C LYS A 213 -11.11 -7.67 21.24
N GLN A 214 -12.22 -8.42 21.19
CA GLN A 214 -13.14 -8.55 22.31
C GLN A 214 -12.50 -9.27 23.51
N THR A 215 -11.67 -10.28 23.28
CA THR A 215 -10.89 -10.95 24.34
C THR A 215 -9.96 -9.94 25.00
N PHE A 216 -9.21 -9.16 24.22
CA PHE A 216 -8.30 -8.15 24.76
C PHE A 216 -9.02 -7.08 25.61
N ILE A 217 -10.18 -6.62 25.15
CA ILE A 217 -11.00 -5.64 25.90
C ILE A 217 -11.41 -6.22 27.26
N LYS A 218 -11.78 -7.51 27.33
CA LYS A 218 -12.29 -8.16 28.55
C LYS A 218 -11.17 -8.62 29.49
N THR A 219 -10.09 -9.18 28.97
CA THR A 219 -9.08 -9.90 29.76
C THR A 219 -7.70 -9.25 29.72
N HIS A 220 -7.49 -8.24 28.86
CA HIS A 220 -6.19 -7.66 28.53
C HIS A 220 -5.18 -8.67 27.94
N GLU A 221 -5.65 -9.84 27.50
CA GLU A 221 -4.81 -10.85 26.87
C GLU A 221 -4.61 -10.54 25.37
N MET A 222 -3.35 -10.46 24.96
CA MET A 222 -2.98 -10.25 23.58
C MET A 222 -2.66 -11.57 22.86
N PRO A 223 -2.95 -11.66 21.54
CA PRO A 223 -2.51 -12.80 20.74
C PRO A 223 -0.99 -13.03 20.86
N LYS A 224 -0.57 -14.27 20.67
CA LYS A 224 0.86 -14.65 20.74
C LYS A 224 1.70 -13.83 19.77
N ARG A 225 2.90 -13.45 20.20
CA ARG A 225 3.89 -12.81 19.31
C ARG A 225 4.33 -13.77 18.24
N LYS A 226 4.44 -13.28 17.02
CA LYS A 226 5.05 -14.00 15.90
C LYS A 226 6.58 -13.84 15.89
N CYS A 227 7.09 -12.74 16.46
CA CYS A 227 8.51 -12.44 16.59
C CYS A 227 9.02 -12.88 17.96
N ALA A 228 10.20 -13.52 18.01
CA ALA A 228 10.82 -13.97 19.26
C ALA A 228 11.28 -12.77 20.11
N ASN A 229 11.87 -11.75 19.48
CA ASN A 229 12.32 -10.52 20.14
C ASN A 229 12.15 -9.32 19.19
N CYS A 230 12.44 -8.11 19.70
CA CYS A 230 12.30 -6.85 18.96
C CYS A 230 13.35 -6.63 17.86
N ASP A 231 14.42 -7.41 17.82
CA ASP A 231 15.56 -7.24 16.90
C ASP A 231 15.49 -8.17 15.68
N THR A 232 14.45 -9.02 15.60
CA THR A 232 14.23 -9.83 14.41
C THR A 232 13.94 -8.93 13.20
N LYS A 233 14.40 -9.35 12.01
CA LYS A 233 14.15 -8.62 10.75
C LYS A 233 12.67 -8.29 10.56
N ARG A 234 11.77 -9.18 10.97
CA ARG A 234 10.33 -8.93 10.93
C ARG A 234 9.91 -7.85 11.92
N ALA A 235 10.40 -7.91 13.16
CA ALA A 235 10.03 -6.93 14.18
C ALA A 235 10.54 -5.53 13.84
N SER A 236 11.75 -5.40 13.27
CA SER A 236 12.34 -4.11 12.89
C SER A 236 11.51 -3.36 11.84
N THR A 237 10.75 -4.07 11.01
CA THR A 237 9.88 -3.47 9.98
C THR A 237 8.40 -3.39 10.39
N CYS A 238 8.05 -3.85 11.60
CA CYS A 238 6.67 -3.90 12.07
C CYS A 238 6.21 -2.53 12.60
N ASN A 239 5.13 -2.00 12.09
CA ASN A 239 4.56 -0.72 12.53
C ASN A 239 4.04 -0.74 13.98
N MET A 240 3.86 -1.92 14.58
CA MET A 240 3.42 -2.12 15.96
C MET A 240 4.56 -2.64 16.87
N ARG A 241 5.83 -2.51 16.45
CA ARG A 241 6.98 -3.02 17.20
C ARG A 241 6.99 -2.52 18.64
N ASP A 242 6.91 -1.22 18.83
CA ASP A 242 7.05 -0.61 20.15
C ASP A 242 5.87 -0.97 21.05
N ALA A 243 4.64 -0.95 20.53
CA ALA A 243 3.47 -1.44 21.25
C ALA A 243 3.58 -2.93 21.59
N CYS A 244 4.10 -3.73 20.66
CA CYS A 244 4.23 -5.18 20.82
C CYS A 244 5.25 -5.57 21.90
N PHE A 245 6.34 -4.80 22.03
CA PHE A 245 7.44 -5.07 22.96
C PHE A 245 7.51 -4.11 24.16
N ASN A 246 6.53 -3.21 24.31
CA ASN A 246 6.48 -2.17 25.34
C ASN A 246 7.71 -1.24 25.35
N ILE A 247 8.24 -0.94 24.15
CA ILE A 247 9.40 -0.05 24.00
C ILE A 247 8.90 1.39 24.03
N GLY A 248 9.30 2.18 25.03
CA GLY A 248 9.07 3.65 25.08
C GLY A 248 7.60 4.11 25.11
N MET A 249 6.64 3.22 25.26
CA MET A 249 5.24 3.59 25.33
C MET A 249 4.83 4.00 26.75
N GLY A 250 4.63 5.29 26.94
CA GLY A 250 3.69 5.75 27.95
C GLY A 250 2.32 5.13 27.64
N ARG A 251 1.74 4.40 28.60
CA ARG A 251 0.38 3.84 28.49
C ARG A 251 -0.58 4.98 28.15
N ARG A 252 -1.06 5.08 26.91
CA ARG A 252 -2.27 5.83 26.64
C ARG A 252 -3.41 4.99 27.21
N LYS A 253 -4.12 5.57 28.16
CA LYS A 253 -5.32 4.98 28.73
C LYS A 253 -6.38 4.87 27.61
N LEU A 254 -7.13 3.76 27.63
CA LEU A 254 -8.32 3.52 26.80
C LEU A 254 -9.43 4.55 27.00
N ASP A 255 -9.23 5.56 27.83
CA ASP A 255 -10.24 6.55 28.23
C ASP A 255 -10.39 7.70 27.21
N ASP A 256 -9.60 7.72 26.13
CA ASP A 256 -9.60 8.79 25.11
C ASP A 256 -10.19 8.36 23.76
N VAL A 257 -11.04 7.30 23.70
CA VAL A 257 -11.73 6.86 22.48
C VAL A 257 -13.24 6.87 22.70
#